data_1a8844079f4af4c73afdbf4875d73904
#
_entry.id   1a8844079f4af4c73afdbf4875d73904
#
_cell.length_a   1.000
_cell.length_b   1.000
_cell.length_c   1.000
_cell.angle_alpha   90.00
_cell.angle_beta   90.00
_cell.angle_gamma   90.00
#
_symmetry.space_group_name_H-M   'P 1'
#
loop_
_entity.id
_entity.type
_entity.pdbx_description
1 polymer ?
#
loop_
_entity_poly.entity_id
_entity_poly.type
_entity_poly.pdbx_seq_one_letter_code
_entity_poly.pdbx_strand_id
1 'polypeptide(L)'
;MKTNWFLSLLVLSAALLTGCADAELTSFPQLHIALKMSLVDDSPHYEVIVENASGISIQEMGIVQRYQDKNTNHEYNSASRIDIFTIHAFEPYTYTDTGLNVYANDVITACAFIKTELGTFRSDEQTLVVPGTNVIQIESVRFDFDEPTGNKGTLRIFGSNFSTSGGAISISGTEGLDTSGARLKCYHDSIVASGVKCNVYGTHNLKLRQYAAYYPIEVNVKGLQIDGISSQHINLGETFTIYYSNADPDGKYSFCSEKWVFSTYTQTIYQDKDSAVILPVPSDPERITSKTFRIEGYDGNRGIKIPSECDLTIERKPWEKWGSCYGNSNCRVGKYICSTDGERIYGYNLETLWVDFQPRINPAIGITGYRMLSVDDRYAYIWYWSWSSVKGYLRRYDTQERKWEDVTSLKWEKDPTLTYPEPKAWFEDENTFRMFLMDKLYTYHLDTGSWGNTTYISPSGNSEGLRLTSDCQMCGTYKGYVYFGLSGKVYRYPVGDPVDVSYVGKPNLPLTKPFAIRNDTFYFEYQSYDFYSNDYFVYLYKMPMSSLLDGSNQITCIGSPDGIDYRTKVNLYETDTHYLVTLNGTVKAMKK
;
A
#
# COMPACT_ATOMS: atom_id res chain seq x y z
N MET A 1 -2.77 74.97 -17.93
CA MET A 1 -2.70 75.48 -16.54
C MET A 1 -1.93 74.54 -15.65
N LYS A 2 -0.63 74.25 -15.89
CA LYS A 2 0.20 73.37 -15.01
C LYS A 2 1.70 73.78 -15.06
N THR A 3 2.04 75.01 -15.34
CA THR A 3 3.45 75.43 -15.54
C THR A 3 3.95 76.54 -14.59
N ASN A 4 3.08 77.01 -13.68
CA ASN A 4 3.45 78.17 -12.83
C ASN A 4 3.80 77.78 -11.36
N TRP A 5 3.82 76.53 -10.98
CA TRP A 5 4.14 76.11 -9.59
C TRP A 5 5.62 75.73 -9.39
N PHE A 6 6.31 75.42 -10.50
CA PHE A 6 7.74 75.05 -10.42
C PHE A 6 8.66 76.25 -10.34
N LEU A 7 8.24 77.34 -10.89
CA LEU A 7 9.06 78.57 -10.82
C LEU A 7 8.99 79.25 -9.44
N SER A 8 7.90 79.15 -8.73
CA SER A 8 7.76 79.70 -7.37
C SER A 8 8.60 78.98 -6.31
N LEU A 9 8.84 77.67 -6.49
CA LEU A 9 9.66 76.88 -5.56
C LEU A 9 11.16 77.15 -5.77
N LEU A 10 11.59 77.47 -7.00
CA LEU A 10 12.99 77.75 -7.35
C LEU A 10 13.43 79.14 -6.87
N VAL A 11 12.52 80.10 -6.83
CA VAL A 11 12.81 81.46 -6.31
C VAL A 11 12.87 81.46 -4.78
N LEU A 12 12.08 80.63 -4.10
CA LEU A 12 12.13 80.53 -2.64
C LEU A 12 13.40 79.78 -2.13
N SER A 13 13.94 78.87 -2.93
CA SER A 13 15.18 78.18 -2.58
C SER A 13 16.43 79.04 -2.85
N ALA A 14 16.37 79.94 -3.78
CA ALA A 14 17.48 80.91 -4.07
C ALA A 14 17.54 82.08 -3.05
N ALA A 15 16.41 82.40 -2.40
CA ALA A 15 16.38 83.50 -1.42
C ALA A 15 16.88 83.05 -0.01
N LEU A 16 16.96 81.72 0.24
CA LEU A 16 17.50 81.16 1.48
C LEU A 16 19.02 80.94 1.44
N LEU A 17 19.68 81.19 0.31
CA LEU A 17 21.12 80.97 0.13
C LEU A 17 21.97 82.23 0.16
N THR A 18 21.36 83.41 0.33
CA THR A 18 22.11 84.71 0.26
C THR A 18 22.05 85.54 1.53
N GLY A 19 21.73 85.00 2.67
CA GLY A 19 21.61 85.74 3.89
C GLY A 19 22.35 85.18 5.05
N CYS A 20 23.64 85.00 5.02
CA CYS A 20 24.55 84.98 6.19
C CYS A 20 26.00 85.17 5.68
N ALA A 21 26.32 86.40 5.28
CA ALA A 21 27.72 86.81 5.33
C ALA A 21 27.94 87.42 6.72
N ASP A 22 29.06 87.07 7.36
CA ASP A 22 29.65 87.69 8.53
C ASP A 22 28.92 87.43 9.89
N ALA A 23 28.77 86.17 10.29
CA ALA A 23 28.94 85.79 11.71
C ALA A 23 30.35 85.22 11.79
N GLU A 24 31.21 85.80 12.59
CA GLU A 24 32.47 85.16 13.03
C GLU A 24 32.14 83.72 13.44
N LEU A 25 32.67 82.78 12.71
CA LEU A 25 32.68 81.38 13.10
C LEU A 25 33.48 81.24 14.40
N THR A 26 32.85 81.49 15.56
CA THR A 26 33.34 80.96 16.81
C THR A 26 33.54 79.48 16.56
N SER A 27 34.78 79.04 16.69
CA SER A 27 35.15 77.62 16.49
C SER A 27 34.25 76.78 17.35
N PHE A 28 33.18 76.20 16.75
CA PHE A 28 32.40 75.20 17.38
C PHE A 28 33.35 74.06 17.76
N PRO A 29 33.35 73.59 18.99
CA PRO A 29 34.12 72.41 19.34
C PRO A 29 33.76 71.34 18.32
N GLN A 30 34.77 70.91 17.56
CA GLN A 30 34.54 69.83 16.59
C GLN A 30 34.28 68.56 17.41
N LEU A 31 33.00 68.18 17.49
CA LEU A 31 32.61 66.92 18.07
C LEU A 31 33.19 65.81 17.20
N HIS A 32 34.09 65.03 17.75
CA HIS A 32 34.69 63.91 17.07
C HIS A 32 34.08 62.60 17.60
N ILE A 33 33.57 61.77 16.70
CA ILE A 33 32.97 60.50 17.02
C ILE A 33 33.76 59.39 16.31
N ALA A 34 34.27 58.45 17.07
CA ALA A 34 34.92 57.26 16.55
C ALA A 34 34.11 56.03 16.93
N LEU A 35 34.01 55.09 16.01
CA LEU A 35 33.38 53.78 16.25
C LEU A 35 34.45 52.68 16.09
N LYS A 36 34.56 51.82 17.10
CA LYS A 36 35.29 50.57 16.97
C LYS A 36 34.32 49.41 17.01
N MET A 37 34.62 48.38 16.24
CA MET A 37 33.80 47.16 16.16
C MET A 37 34.63 45.92 16.44
N SER A 38 34.07 45.01 17.19
CA SER A 38 34.65 43.69 17.50
C SER A 38 33.57 42.66 17.65
N LEU A 39 33.90 41.42 17.91
CA LEU A 39 32.98 40.35 18.29
C LEU A 39 33.22 39.99 19.76
N VAL A 40 32.14 39.85 20.51
CA VAL A 40 32.14 39.31 21.88
C VAL A 40 31.05 38.24 21.93
N ASP A 41 31.44 37.02 22.27
CA ASP A 41 30.53 35.86 22.30
C ASP A 41 29.67 35.70 21.03
N ASP A 42 30.32 35.79 19.85
CA ASP A 42 29.70 35.72 18.51
C ASP A 42 28.64 36.80 18.25
N SER A 43 28.62 37.87 19.03
CA SER A 43 27.75 39.03 18.85
C SER A 43 28.54 40.29 18.51
N PRO A 44 28.03 41.16 17.62
CA PRO A 44 28.69 42.41 17.35
C PRO A 44 28.80 43.30 18.59
N HIS A 45 29.99 43.74 18.86
CA HIS A 45 30.29 44.62 19.98
C HIS A 45 30.81 45.94 19.43
N TYR A 46 30.20 47.02 19.89
CA TYR A 46 30.46 48.39 19.43
C TYR A 46 31.03 49.20 20.61
N GLU A 47 32.11 49.90 20.35
CA GLU A 47 32.71 50.89 21.26
C GLU A 47 32.63 52.27 20.57
N VAL A 48 31.79 53.16 21.13
CA VAL A 48 31.61 54.53 20.62
C VAL A 48 32.43 55.45 21.50
N ILE A 49 33.38 56.13 20.90
CA ILE A 49 34.26 57.12 21.58
C ILE A 49 33.83 58.49 21.13
N VAL A 50 33.54 59.35 22.07
CA VAL A 50 33.14 60.73 21.84
C VAL A 50 34.18 61.67 22.42
N GLU A 51 34.80 62.48 21.56
CA GLU A 51 35.80 63.46 21.96
C GLU A 51 35.26 64.87 21.79
N ASN A 52 35.74 65.80 22.60
CA ASN A 52 35.38 67.24 22.55
C ASN A 52 33.89 67.52 22.85
N ALA A 53 33.23 66.73 23.63
CA ALA A 53 31.80 66.88 23.98
C ALA A 53 31.54 67.87 25.12
N SER A 54 32.56 68.54 25.67
CA SER A 54 32.43 69.47 26.80
C SER A 54 31.51 70.64 26.42
N GLY A 55 30.43 70.81 27.17
CA GLY A 55 29.45 71.89 26.94
C GLY A 55 28.37 71.57 25.86
N ILE A 56 28.36 70.41 25.29
CA ILE A 56 27.36 69.99 24.32
C ILE A 56 26.36 69.06 25.00
N SER A 57 25.07 69.36 24.91
CA SER A 57 24.00 68.48 25.38
C SER A 57 23.69 67.43 24.34
N ILE A 58 23.93 66.16 24.66
CA ILE A 58 23.60 65.03 23.80
C ILE A 58 22.13 64.64 24.05
N GLN A 59 21.32 64.71 23.01
CA GLN A 59 19.88 64.37 23.02
C GLN A 59 19.63 62.89 22.72
N GLU A 60 20.44 62.33 21.83
CA GLU A 60 20.26 60.97 21.35
C GLU A 60 21.61 60.46 20.84
N MET A 61 21.94 59.23 21.13
CA MET A 61 23.08 58.52 20.56
C MET A 61 22.65 57.12 20.13
N GLY A 62 23.23 56.63 19.04
CA GLY A 62 22.88 55.32 18.53
C GLY A 62 23.88 54.82 17.50
N ILE A 63 23.61 53.64 17.05
CA ILE A 63 24.35 52.98 15.99
C ILE A 63 23.36 52.65 14.87
N VAL A 64 23.75 53.03 13.65
CA VAL A 64 23.07 52.57 12.42
C VAL A 64 23.96 51.51 11.84
N GLN A 65 23.41 50.31 11.71
CA GLN A 65 24.14 49.19 11.15
C GLN A 65 23.44 48.62 9.91
N ARG A 66 24.26 48.14 9.01
CA ARG A 66 23.86 47.40 7.81
C ARG A 66 24.53 46.03 7.88
N TYR A 67 23.72 45.00 7.82
CA TYR A 67 24.18 43.61 7.89
C TYR A 67 23.99 42.97 6.52
N GLN A 68 25.03 42.37 5.98
CA GLN A 68 25.01 41.61 4.73
C GLN A 68 25.35 40.14 5.06
N ASP A 69 24.33 39.28 4.96
CA ASP A 69 24.51 37.84 4.98
C ASP A 69 25.11 37.39 3.65
N LYS A 70 26.37 37.01 3.63
CA LYS A 70 27.09 36.57 2.43
C LYS A 70 26.63 35.22 1.94
N ASN A 71 25.98 34.41 2.78
CA ASN A 71 25.50 33.06 2.40
C ASN A 71 24.17 33.12 1.65
N THR A 72 23.30 34.09 2.01
CA THR A 72 21.99 34.26 1.35
C THR A 72 21.94 35.46 0.44
N ASN A 73 22.96 36.30 0.43
CA ASN A 73 23.03 37.57 -0.25
C ASN A 73 21.92 38.56 0.15
N HIS A 74 21.35 38.39 1.34
CA HIS A 74 20.36 39.28 1.91
C HIS A 74 21.02 40.41 2.69
N GLU A 75 20.52 41.62 2.51
CA GLU A 75 20.96 42.82 3.18
C GLU A 75 19.87 43.26 4.16
N TYR A 76 20.24 43.41 5.42
CA TYR A 76 19.35 43.90 6.48
C TYR A 76 19.87 45.26 6.96
N ASN A 77 19.00 46.25 6.94
CA ASN A 77 19.28 47.54 7.53
C ASN A 77 18.57 47.63 8.88
N SER A 78 19.32 47.76 9.94
CA SER A 78 18.76 48.00 11.29
C SER A 78 19.37 49.24 11.88
N ALA A 79 18.56 50.03 12.58
CA ALA A 79 19.04 51.12 13.41
C ALA A 79 18.80 50.71 14.85
N SER A 80 19.88 50.48 15.58
CA SER A 80 19.81 50.22 17.02
C SER A 80 20.00 51.54 17.77
N ARG A 81 19.04 51.86 18.62
CA ARG A 81 19.10 53.00 19.51
C ARG A 81 19.76 52.60 20.82
N ILE A 82 20.85 53.26 21.18
CA ILE A 82 21.47 53.09 22.49
C ILE A 82 20.81 54.10 23.43
N ASP A 83 20.13 53.63 24.48
CA ASP A 83 19.50 54.48 25.46
C ASP A 83 20.57 55.26 26.25
N ILE A 84 20.37 56.56 26.31
CA ILE A 84 21.32 57.47 26.93
C ILE A 84 20.99 57.60 28.40
N PHE A 85 21.73 56.90 29.24
CA PHE A 85 21.81 57.22 30.68
C PHE A 85 23.16 57.79 31.00
N THR A 86 23.24 59.11 31.16
CA THR A 86 24.40 59.89 31.63
C THR A 86 25.73 59.57 30.94
N ILE A 87 26.03 60.35 29.88
CA ILE A 87 27.36 60.28 29.26
C ILE A 87 28.35 61.04 30.09
N HIS A 88 29.30 60.31 30.70
CA HIS A 88 30.53 60.91 31.24
C HIS A 88 31.48 61.15 30.06
N ALA A 89 31.85 62.38 29.82
CA ALA A 89 32.49 62.92 28.58
C ALA A 89 33.84 62.25 28.21
N PHE A 90 34.32 61.21 28.84
CA PHE A 90 35.66 60.63 28.62
C PHE A 90 35.73 59.11 28.64
N GLU A 91 34.61 58.40 28.85
CA GLU A 91 34.63 56.93 28.81
C GLU A 91 33.98 56.43 27.52
N PRO A 92 34.59 55.43 26.85
CA PRO A 92 33.96 54.78 25.69
C PRO A 92 32.60 54.18 26.06
N TYR A 93 31.61 54.46 25.27
CA TYR A 93 30.30 53.80 25.42
C TYR A 93 30.29 52.50 24.67
N THR A 94 29.97 51.40 25.37
CA THR A 94 29.98 50.07 24.79
C THR A 94 28.56 49.50 24.65
N TYR A 95 28.32 48.82 23.53
CA TYR A 95 27.07 48.14 23.27
C TYR A 95 27.34 46.80 22.56
N THR A 96 26.71 45.73 23.05
CA THR A 96 26.75 44.43 22.40
C THR A 96 25.36 44.10 21.85
N ASP A 97 25.24 43.88 20.55
CA ASP A 97 23.98 43.51 19.90
C ASP A 97 23.78 41.98 20.01
N THR A 98 23.20 41.54 21.10
CA THR A 98 22.87 40.12 21.31
C THR A 98 21.67 39.64 20.52
N GLY A 99 20.94 40.56 19.85
CA GLY A 99 19.81 40.23 18.97
C GLY A 99 20.23 39.91 17.55
N LEU A 100 21.45 40.29 17.14
CA LEU A 100 21.97 40.03 15.79
C LEU A 100 22.85 38.76 15.81
N ASN A 101 22.35 37.70 15.23
CA ASN A 101 23.14 36.49 14.97
C ASN A 101 24.03 36.73 13.75
N VAL A 102 25.33 36.78 13.92
CA VAL A 102 26.28 36.94 12.85
C VAL A 102 27.04 35.66 12.57
N TYR A 103 27.44 35.49 11.32
CA TYR A 103 27.96 34.24 10.79
C TYR A 103 29.30 34.44 10.08
N ALA A 104 30.10 33.42 10.01
CA ALA A 104 31.39 33.47 9.32
C ALA A 104 31.26 34.06 7.91
N ASN A 105 32.11 35.01 7.56
CA ASN A 105 32.14 35.80 6.35
C ASN A 105 31.02 36.86 6.21
N ASP A 106 30.14 37.03 7.16
CA ASP A 106 29.18 38.11 7.14
C ASP A 106 29.90 39.48 7.25
N VAL A 107 29.30 40.46 6.65
CA VAL A 107 29.83 41.81 6.64
C VAL A 107 28.86 42.72 7.38
N ILE A 108 29.37 43.34 8.45
CA ILE A 108 28.63 44.36 9.20
C ILE A 108 29.28 45.70 8.94
N THR A 109 28.51 46.64 8.41
CA THR A 109 28.93 48.01 8.24
C THR A 109 28.11 48.87 9.19
N ALA A 110 28.77 49.67 10.02
CA ALA A 110 28.07 50.50 10.98
C ALA A 110 28.72 51.89 11.11
N CYS A 111 27.91 52.87 11.51
CA CYS A 111 28.36 54.16 11.96
C CYS A 111 27.63 54.55 13.26
N ALA A 112 28.33 55.19 14.18
CA ALA A 112 27.71 55.81 15.32
C ALA A 112 27.13 57.18 14.93
N PHE A 113 26.05 57.57 15.60
CA PHE A 113 25.50 58.89 15.48
C PHE A 113 25.20 59.51 16.83
N ILE A 114 25.35 60.82 16.91
CA ILE A 114 24.98 61.62 18.07
C ILE A 114 24.11 62.77 17.59
N LYS A 115 22.97 62.94 18.23
CA LYS A 115 22.07 64.08 18.00
C LYS A 115 22.21 65.06 19.17
N THR A 116 22.47 66.30 18.84
CA THR A 116 22.64 67.42 19.76
C THR A 116 21.70 68.54 19.37
N GLU A 117 21.70 69.64 20.15
CA GLU A 117 21.02 70.88 19.80
C GLU A 117 21.56 71.50 18.48
N LEU A 118 22.80 71.21 18.13
CA LEU A 118 23.49 71.72 16.96
C LEU A 118 23.28 70.88 15.69
N GLY A 119 22.69 69.68 15.82
CA GLY A 119 22.46 68.78 14.71
C GLY A 119 22.85 67.33 15.01
N THR A 120 22.87 66.50 13.94
CA THR A 120 23.28 65.12 14.02
C THR A 120 24.68 64.95 13.46
N PHE A 121 25.58 64.43 14.29
CA PHE A 121 26.95 64.09 13.93
C PHE A 121 27.08 62.60 13.74
N ARG A 122 27.96 62.13 12.85
CA ARG A 122 28.18 60.69 12.56
C ARG A 122 29.68 60.41 12.56
N SER A 123 30.02 59.20 12.99
CA SER A 123 31.37 58.66 12.79
C SER A 123 31.55 58.23 11.32
N ASP A 124 32.79 58.00 10.96
CA ASP A 124 33.09 57.25 9.75
C ASP A 124 32.45 55.86 9.82
N GLU A 125 32.08 55.32 8.65
CA GLU A 125 31.61 53.92 8.59
C GLU A 125 32.76 52.97 8.87
N GLN A 126 32.49 52.03 9.78
CA GLN A 126 33.39 50.92 10.06
C GLN A 126 32.82 49.65 9.53
N THR A 127 33.68 48.76 9.03
CA THR A 127 33.28 47.47 8.47
C THR A 127 33.97 46.35 9.27
N LEU A 128 33.18 45.44 9.79
CA LEU A 128 33.62 44.23 10.43
C LEU A 128 33.28 43.04 9.53
N VAL A 129 34.27 42.29 9.10
CA VAL A 129 34.08 40.98 8.46
C VAL A 129 34.19 39.94 9.53
N VAL A 130 33.13 39.17 9.73
CA VAL A 130 33.12 38.11 10.73
C VAL A 130 34.14 37.04 10.32
N PRO A 131 35.11 36.68 11.16
CA PRO A 131 36.15 35.71 10.81
C PRO A 131 35.59 34.39 10.33
N GLY A 132 36.00 33.93 9.15
CA GLY A 132 35.55 32.69 8.53
C GLY A 132 36.32 31.45 9.03
N THR A 133 36.37 31.23 10.35
CA THR A 133 37.14 30.08 10.88
C THR A 133 36.32 28.82 11.06
N ASN A 134 35.00 28.82 10.76
CA ASN A 134 34.11 27.70 11.11
C ASN A 134 33.41 27.08 9.92
N VAL A 135 34.13 26.84 8.82
CA VAL A 135 33.60 25.97 7.76
C VAL A 135 33.50 24.55 8.35
N ILE A 136 32.26 24.06 8.45
CA ILE A 136 32.03 22.68 8.89
C ILE A 136 32.70 21.75 7.88
N GLN A 137 33.41 20.74 8.39
CA GLN A 137 33.87 19.59 7.61
C GLN A 137 33.07 18.38 8.08
N ILE A 138 32.32 17.77 7.16
CA ILE A 138 31.55 16.56 7.41
C ILE A 138 32.39 15.38 6.93
N GLU A 139 32.73 14.47 7.84
CA GLU A 139 33.56 13.29 7.57
C GLU A 139 32.69 12.06 7.29
N SER A 140 31.65 11.86 8.11
CA SER A 140 30.74 10.74 7.95
C SER A 140 29.36 11.02 8.56
N VAL A 141 28.36 10.32 8.02
CA VAL A 141 26.97 10.38 8.50
C VAL A 141 26.47 8.97 8.67
N ARG A 142 25.82 8.68 9.80
CA ARG A 142 25.29 7.37 10.12
C ARG A 142 23.92 7.50 10.76
N PHE A 143 23.00 6.60 10.38
CA PHE A 143 21.72 6.42 11.03
C PHE A 143 21.64 5.02 11.65
N ASP A 144 21.24 4.95 12.90
CA ASP A 144 21.04 3.71 13.64
C ASP A 144 19.63 3.71 14.23
N PHE A 145 18.89 2.62 14.07
CA PHE A 145 17.61 2.45 14.74
C PHE A 145 17.81 2.29 16.25
N ASP A 146 16.94 2.92 17.03
CA ASP A 146 17.02 2.87 18.50
C ASP A 146 16.60 1.50 19.04
N GLU A 147 15.66 0.82 18.32
CA GLU A 147 15.11 -0.48 18.71
C GLU A 147 15.01 -1.41 17.48
N PRO A 148 14.92 -2.74 17.69
CA PRO A 148 14.72 -3.71 16.61
C PRO A 148 13.40 -3.51 15.85
N THR A 149 12.38 -2.96 16.51
CA THR A 149 11.06 -2.65 15.93
C THR A 149 10.79 -1.14 16.00
N GLY A 150 9.94 -0.67 15.08
CA GLY A 150 9.64 0.76 14.98
C GLY A 150 10.61 1.53 14.09
N ASN A 151 10.24 2.75 13.74
CA ASN A 151 10.92 3.55 12.72
C ASN A 151 11.75 4.71 13.27
N LYS A 152 11.94 4.81 14.58
CA LYS A 152 12.75 5.85 15.20
C LYS A 152 14.19 5.41 15.31
N GLY A 153 15.09 6.39 15.17
CA GLY A 153 16.52 6.16 15.31
C GLY A 153 17.28 7.43 15.62
N THR A 154 18.60 7.25 15.68
CA THR A 154 19.55 8.31 15.96
C THR A 154 20.45 8.56 14.76
N LEU A 155 20.40 9.78 14.23
CA LEU A 155 21.30 10.28 13.21
C LEU A 155 22.54 10.87 13.86
N ARG A 156 23.72 10.40 13.44
CA ARG A 156 25.04 10.88 13.92
C ARG A 156 25.80 11.46 12.74
N ILE A 157 26.27 12.69 12.89
CA ILE A 157 27.09 13.39 11.92
C ILE A 157 28.44 13.63 12.59
N PHE A 158 29.50 13.12 11.99
CA PHE A 158 30.86 13.27 12.47
C PHE A 158 31.61 14.25 11.57
N GLY A 159 32.48 15.03 12.18
CA GLY A 159 33.26 16.04 11.46
C GLY A 159 33.97 16.98 12.38
N SER A 160 34.15 18.24 11.95
CA SER A 160 34.79 19.27 12.77
C SER A 160 34.11 20.63 12.60
N ASN A 161 34.39 21.53 13.53
CA ASN A 161 33.90 22.90 13.59
C ASN A 161 32.37 23.03 13.77
N PHE A 162 31.73 22.05 14.41
CA PHE A 162 30.32 22.19 14.77
C PHE A 162 30.17 23.14 15.97
N SER A 163 29.16 24.00 15.92
CA SER A 163 28.77 24.85 17.04
C SER A 163 28.18 24.01 18.16
N THR A 164 28.59 24.27 19.39
CA THR A 164 28.01 23.63 20.59
C THR A 164 26.72 24.31 21.04
N SER A 165 26.39 25.48 20.46
CA SER A 165 25.16 26.21 20.75
C SER A 165 23.97 25.52 20.06
N GLY A 166 23.03 25.01 20.85
CA GLY A 166 21.88 24.26 20.38
C GLY A 166 20.92 25.06 19.47
N GLY A 167 20.99 26.39 19.48
CA GLY A 167 20.17 27.24 18.59
C GLY A 167 20.82 27.52 17.23
N ALA A 168 22.13 27.26 17.09
CA ALA A 168 22.88 27.54 15.89
C ALA A 168 22.76 26.46 14.82
N ILE A 169 22.33 25.25 15.19
CA ILE A 169 22.28 24.08 14.30
C ILE A 169 20.85 23.61 14.12
N SER A 170 20.49 23.30 12.88
CA SER A 170 19.26 22.60 12.54
C SER A 170 19.51 21.61 11.39
N ILE A 171 18.72 20.53 11.36
CA ILE A 171 18.76 19.53 10.31
C ILE A 171 17.39 19.51 9.65
N SER A 172 17.33 19.74 8.35
CA SER A 172 16.11 19.62 7.57
C SER A 172 16.05 18.23 6.94
N GLY A 173 15.02 17.47 7.32
CA GLY A 173 14.76 16.14 6.81
C GLY A 173 14.09 16.14 5.42
N THR A 174 13.76 14.93 4.99
CA THR A 174 12.97 14.63 3.78
C THR A 174 11.69 13.89 4.21
N GLU A 175 10.79 13.62 3.25
CA GLU A 175 9.63 12.74 3.52
C GLU A 175 10.07 11.34 3.99
N GLY A 176 11.21 10.85 3.49
CA GLY A 176 11.75 9.54 3.85
C GLY A 176 12.49 9.51 5.18
N LEU A 177 13.04 10.62 5.63
CA LEU A 177 13.78 10.75 6.89
C LEU A 177 13.38 12.05 7.59
N ASP A 178 12.39 11.96 8.48
CA ASP A 178 11.80 13.11 9.19
C ASP A 178 12.60 13.46 10.44
N THR A 179 13.14 14.67 10.47
CA THR A 179 13.92 15.22 11.57
C THR A 179 13.14 16.22 12.42
N SER A 180 11.87 16.52 12.11
CA SER A 180 11.08 17.59 12.76
C SER A 180 10.90 17.44 14.26
N GLY A 181 10.92 16.20 14.76
CA GLY A 181 10.81 15.88 16.19
C GLY A 181 12.13 15.50 16.85
N ALA A 182 13.25 15.64 16.15
CA ALA A 182 14.55 15.20 16.66
C ALA A 182 15.09 16.13 17.76
N ARG A 183 15.72 15.51 18.76
CA ARG A 183 16.47 16.23 19.80
C ARG A 183 17.93 16.27 19.42
N LEU A 184 18.48 17.48 19.23
CA LEU A 184 19.86 17.69 18.86
C LEU A 184 20.75 17.81 20.12
N LYS A 185 21.90 17.12 20.08
CA LYS A 185 23.04 17.36 20.96
C LYS A 185 24.24 17.63 20.08
N CYS A 186 24.86 18.77 20.26
CA CYS A 186 25.95 19.25 19.43
C CYS A 186 27.26 19.26 20.23
N TYR A 187 28.29 18.70 19.62
CA TYR A 187 29.68 18.68 20.12
C TYR A 187 30.56 19.29 19.02
N HIS A 188 31.81 19.66 19.32
CA HIS A 188 32.71 20.23 18.31
C HIS A 188 33.06 19.27 17.14
N ASP A 189 33.00 17.99 17.42
CA ASP A 189 33.36 16.90 16.49
C ASP A 189 32.17 16.07 16.02
N SER A 190 30.98 16.29 16.58
CA SER A 190 29.80 15.49 16.22
C SER A 190 28.49 16.17 16.55
N ILE A 191 27.45 15.78 15.79
CA ILE A 191 26.05 16.11 16.06
C ILE A 191 25.28 14.81 16.22
N VAL A 192 24.50 14.71 17.29
CA VAL A 192 23.63 13.58 17.58
C VAL A 192 22.17 14.05 17.54
N ALA A 193 21.40 13.57 16.58
CA ALA A 193 19.97 13.84 16.46
C ALA A 193 19.18 12.57 16.82
N SER A 194 18.58 12.55 18.02
CA SER A 194 17.81 11.41 18.52
C SER A 194 16.32 11.57 18.23
N GLY A 195 15.63 10.46 17.94
CA GLY A 195 14.19 10.45 17.64
C GLY A 195 13.84 10.84 16.21
N VAL A 196 14.80 10.76 15.29
CA VAL A 196 14.60 10.90 13.85
C VAL A 196 13.73 9.73 13.36
N LYS A 197 12.72 10.00 12.53
CA LYS A 197 11.86 8.96 12.00
C LYS A 197 12.27 8.60 10.58
N CYS A 198 12.53 7.33 10.33
CA CYS A 198 12.73 6.79 9.01
C CYS A 198 11.39 6.27 8.46
N ASN A 199 10.93 6.80 7.35
CA ASN A 199 9.72 6.37 6.66
C ASN A 199 10.03 5.58 5.38
N VAL A 200 11.25 5.71 4.85
CA VAL A 200 11.71 5.06 3.62
C VAL A 200 13.15 4.60 3.79
N TYR A 201 13.46 3.36 3.42
CA TYR A 201 14.85 2.89 3.34
C TYR A 201 15.59 3.52 2.15
N GLY A 202 16.92 3.53 2.21
CA GLY A 202 17.78 4.00 1.13
C GLY A 202 18.49 5.30 1.44
N THR A 203 18.92 5.98 0.38
CA THR A 203 19.72 7.21 0.48
C THR A 203 18.84 8.45 0.61
N HIS A 204 19.16 9.28 1.61
CA HIS A 204 18.46 10.54 1.88
C HIS A 204 19.45 11.70 1.83
N ASN A 205 19.06 12.75 1.09
CA ASN A 205 19.80 14.01 1.02
C ASN A 205 19.17 15.01 2.01
N LEU A 206 19.84 15.24 3.11
CA LEU A 206 19.43 16.15 4.15
C LEU A 206 20.18 17.49 4.00
N LYS A 207 19.72 18.52 4.70
CA LYS A 207 20.41 19.78 4.82
C LYS A 207 20.73 20.06 6.28
N LEU A 208 22.01 20.08 6.59
CA LEU A 208 22.51 20.60 7.86
C LEU A 208 22.64 22.12 7.72
N ARG A 209 22.03 22.85 8.59
CA ARG A 209 22.21 24.29 8.72
C ARG A 209 23.02 24.57 9.98
N GLN A 210 24.11 25.28 9.82
CA GLN A 210 24.81 25.89 10.95
C GLN A 210 24.82 27.39 10.71
N TYR A 211 24.18 28.12 11.61
CA TYR A 211 23.91 29.54 11.44
C TYR A 211 23.13 29.78 10.11
N ALA A 212 23.66 30.54 9.16
CA ALA A 212 23.04 30.76 7.83
C ALA A 212 23.58 29.83 6.73
N ALA A 213 24.66 29.12 6.99
CA ALA A 213 25.26 28.23 6.01
C ALA A 213 24.54 26.89 5.96
N TYR A 214 24.35 26.37 4.74
CA TYR A 214 23.74 25.07 4.47
C TYR A 214 24.78 24.10 3.93
N TYR A 215 24.80 22.92 4.52
CA TYR A 215 25.70 21.83 4.13
C TYR A 215 24.86 20.63 3.72
N PRO A 216 24.97 20.15 2.47
CA PRO A 216 24.30 18.91 2.07
C PRO A 216 24.93 17.74 2.81
N ILE A 217 24.11 16.86 3.33
CA ILE A 217 24.52 15.61 3.94
C ILE A 217 23.75 14.44 3.32
N GLU A 218 24.47 13.40 3.00
CA GLU A 218 23.89 12.17 2.49
C GLU A 218 23.98 11.10 3.57
N VAL A 219 22.88 10.41 3.80
CA VAL A 219 22.81 9.26 4.71
C VAL A 219 22.09 8.12 4.04
N ASN A 220 22.68 6.93 4.10
CA ASN A 220 22.05 5.71 3.63
C ASN A 220 21.50 4.94 4.83
N VAL A 221 20.17 4.87 4.93
CA VAL A 221 19.48 4.05 5.93
C VAL A 221 19.36 2.63 5.41
N LYS A 222 20.16 1.74 5.99
CA LYS A 222 20.22 0.33 5.59
C LYS A 222 18.96 -0.40 6.03
N GLY A 223 18.41 -1.21 5.14
CA GLY A 223 17.27 -2.08 5.35
C GLY A 223 17.09 -3.01 4.16
N LEU A 224 15.96 -3.69 4.09
CA LEU A 224 15.62 -4.53 2.95
C LEU A 224 15.65 -3.69 1.66
N GLN A 225 16.29 -4.22 0.64
CA GLN A 225 16.39 -3.65 -0.70
C GLN A 225 15.79 -4.62 -1.70
N ILE A 226 14.90 -4.14 -2.56
CA ILE A 226 14.39 -4.92 -3.70
C ILE A 226 15.40 -4.86 -4.82
N ASP A 227 15.95 -6.03 -5.19
CA ASP A 227 17.01 -6.14 -6.18
C ASP A 227 16.46 -6.41 -7.59
N GLY A 228 15.25 -6.99 -7.68
CA GLY A 228 14.63 -7.29 -8.96
C GLY A 228 13.36 -8.11 -8.86
N ILE A 229 12.77 -8.40 -10.02
CA ILE A 229 11.58 -9.25 -10.16
C ILE A 229 11.80 -10.29 -11.26
N SER A 230 11.16 -11.46 -11.13
CA SER A 230 11.32 -12.57 -12.08
C SER A 230 10.77 -12.29 -13.47
N SER A 231 9.76 -11.41 -13.58
CA SER A 231 9.14 -11.02 -14.84
C SER A 231 8.61 -9.59 -14.77
N GLN A 232 8.81 -8.82 -15.82
CA GLN A 232 8.25 -7.49 -15.97
C GLN A 232 6.83 -7.50 -16.59
N HIS A 233 6.40 -8.66 -17.12
CA HIS A 233 5.08 -8.84 -17.72
C HIS A 233 4.47 -10.14 -17.22
N ILE A 234 3.26 -10.06 -16.69
CA ILE A 234 2.46 -11.21 -16.26
C ILE A 234 1.01 -11.03 -16.67
N ASN A 235 0.27 -12.13 -16.76
CA ASN A 235 -1.17 -12.07 -16.86
C ASN A 235 -1.81 -11.88 -15.49
N LEU A 236 -2.97 -11.26 -15.46
CA LEU A 236 -3.75 -11.08 -14.25
C LEU A 236 -3.97 -12.43 -13.55
N GLY A 237 -3.52 -12.50 -12.30
CA GLY A 237 -3.58 -13.69 -11.46
C GLY A 237 -2.40 -14.65 -11.58
N GLU A 238 -1.42 -14.37 -12.44
CA GLU A 238 -0.14 -15.07 -12.39
C GLU A 238 0.72 -14.53 -11.24
N THR A 239 1.59 -15.39 -10.74
CA THR A 239 2.55 -15.01 -9.70
C THR A 239 3.85 -14.52 -10.31
N PHE A 240 4.57 -13.67 -9.58
CA PHE A 240 5.94 -13.32 -9.89
C PHE A 240 6.78 -13.37 -8.61
N THR A 241 8.10 -13.46 -8.77
CA THR A 241 9.02 -13.47 -7.64
C THR A 241 9.68 -12.11 -7.51
N ILE A 242 9.72 -11.58 -6.31
CA ILE A 242 10.53 -10.42 -5.94
C ILE A 242 11.81 -10.96 -5.30
N TYR A 243 12.96 -10.51 -5.79
CA TYR A 243 14.27 -10.78 -5.20
C TYR A 243 14.70 -9.58 -4.37
N TYR A 244 15.26 -9.84 -3.20
CA TYR A 244 15.68 -8.79 -2.28
C TYR A 244 16.90 -9.22 -1.47
N SER A 245 17.59 -8.22 -0.92
CA SER A 245 18.74 -8.39 -0.04
C SER A 245 18.52 -7.65 1.29
N ASN A 246 19.43 -7.91 2.24
CA ASN A 246 19.43 -7.30 3.56
C ASN A 246 18.13 -7.51 4.37
N ALA A 247 17.41 -8.61 4.14
CA ALA A 247 16.25 -8.95 4.92
C ALA A 247 16.66 -9.33 6.36
N ASP A 248 15.89 -8.83 7.34
CA ASP A 248 15.95 -9.35 8.69
C ASP A 248 15.28 -10.73 8.71
N PRO A 249 15.91 -11.78 9.27
CA PRO A 249 15.33 -13.12 9.36
C PRO A 249 13.95 -13.17 10.03
N ASP A 250 13.72 -12.27 10.99
CA ASP A 250 12.46 -12.14 11.71
C ASP A 250 11.54 -11.04 11.14
N GLY A 251 11.91 -10.45 9.99
CA GLY A 251 11.21 -9.36 9.34
C GLY A 251 9.88 -9.79 8.75
N LYS A 252 8.87 -8.94 8.89
CA LYS A 252 7.55 -9.09 8.24
C LYS A 252 7.46 -8.11 7.09
N TYR A 253 7.67 -8.61 5.89
CA TYR A 253 7.63 -7.78 4.69
C TYR A 253 6.35 -8.00 3.91
N SER A 254 5.81 -6.92 3.36
CA SER A 254 4.73 -6.97 2.39
C SER A 254 5.12 -6.16 1.15
N PHE A 255 4.60 -6.55 0.00
CA PHE A 255 4.92 -5.91 -1.27
C PHE A 255 3.64 -5.43 -1.94
N CYS A 256 3.66 -4.25 -2.53
CA CYS A 256 2.49 -3.59 -3.13
C CYS A 256 2.90 -2.78 -4.36
N SER A 257 1.95 -2.14 -4.99
CA SER A 257 2.23 -1.13 -6.03
C SER A 257 2.28 0.27 -5.45
N GLU A 258 3.03 1.16 -6.10
CA GLU A 258 3.25 2.56 -5.70
C GLU A 258 1.95 3.34 -5.35
N LYS A 259 0.82 3.02 -5.96
CA LYS A 259 -0.44 3.75 -5.78
C LYS A 259 -1.53 2.94 -5.07
N TRP A 260 -1.16 1.90 -4.33
CA TRP A 260 -2.12 1.02 -3.66
C TRP A 260 -3.18 0.47 -4.62
N VAL A 261 -2.85 0.35 -5.91
CA VAL A 261 -3.74 -0.17 -6.95
C VAL A 261 -4.00 -1.66 -6.77
N PHE A 262 -3.09 -2.35 -6.09
CA PHE A 262 -3.35 -3.64 -5.48
C PHE A 262 -3.96 -3.37 -4.11
N SER A 263 -5.05 -4.06 -3.79
CA SER A 263 -5.55 -4.03 -2.42
C SER A 263 -4.39 -4.33 -1.46
N THR A 264 -4.47 -3.88 -0.25
CA THR A 264 -3.50 -4.08 0.83
C THR A 264 -3.05 -5.54 1.04
N TYR A 265 -3.51 -6.45 0.20
CA TYR A 265 -3.27 -7.89 0.23
C TYR A 265 -2.69 -8.39 -1.09
N THR A 266 -1.52 -7.84 -1.51
CA THR A 266 -0.64 -8.68 -2.31
C THR A 266 -0.32 -9.89 -1.44
N GLN A 267 -0.78 -11.06 -1.86
CA GLN A 267 -0.53 -12.25 -1.08
C GLN A 267 0.88 -12.73 -1.35
N THR A 268 1.72 -12.62 -0.33
CA THR A 268 2.94 -13.39 -0.29
C THR A 268 2.55 -14.86 -0.19
N ILE A 269 2.67 -15.59 -1.28
CA ILE A 269 2.40 -17.04 -1.32
C ILE A 269 3.50 -17.79 -0.59
N TYR A 270 4.73 -17.33 -0.79
CA TYR A 270 5.92 -17.91 -0.17
C TYR A 270 6.95 -16.80 0.04
N GLN A 271 7.65 -16.84 1.16
CA GLN A 271 8.74 -15.91 1.48
C GLN A 271 9.93 -16.69 2.03
N ASP A 272 11.11 -16.44 1.47
CA ASP A 272 12.39 -16.93 1.94
C ASP A 272 13.27 -15.75 2.37
N LYS A 273 14.53 -16.00 2.73
CA LYS A 273 15.51 -15.00 3.17
C LYS A 273 15.87 -13.95 2.10
N ASP A 274 15.73 -14.28 0.81
CA ASP A 274 16.17 -13.47 -0.33
C ASP A 274 15.12 -13.35 -1.45
N SER A 275 13.93 -13.93 -1.26
CA SER A 275 12.89 -13.87 -2.27
C SER A 275 11.48 -14.03 -1.69
N ALA A 276 10.50 -13.50 -2.40
CA ALA A 276 9.09 -13.71 -2.12
C ALA A 276 8.30 -13.95 -3.40
N VAL A 277 7.45 -14.97 -3.41
CA VAL A 277 6.50 -15.23 -4.49
C VAL A 277 5.21 -14.47 -4.20
N ILE A 278 4.86 -13.58 -5.09
CA ILE A 278 3.76 -12.65 -4.95
C ILE A 278 2.66 -12.94 -5.96
N LEU A 279 1.43 -12.96 -5.49
CA LEU A 279 0.24 -12.91 -6.33
C LEU A 279 -0.33 -11.48 -6.26
N PRO A 280 -0.27 -10.70 -7.34
CA PRO A 280 -0.90 -9.39 -7.37
C PRO A 280 -2.42 -9.54 -7.46
N VAL A 281 -3.13 -8.94 -6.51
CA VAL A 281 -4.60 -8.89 -6.49
C VAL A 281 -5.02 -7.44 -6.66
N PRO A 282 -5.33 -6.99 -7.89
CA PRO A 282 -5.78 -5.62 -8.11
C PRO A 282 -7.15 -5.38 -7.48
N SER A 283 -7.37 -4.17 -7.00
CA SER A 283 -8.64 -3.75 -6.40
C SER A 283 -9.81 -3.74 -7.39
N ASP A 284 -9.52 -3.54 -8.66
CA ASP A 284 -10.52 -3.53 -9.73
C ASP A 284 -9.96 -4.25 -10.97
N PRO A 285 -10.05 -5.58 -11.02
CA PRO A 285 -9.52 -6.36 -12.15
C PRO A 285 -10.26 -6.10 -13.46
N GLU A 286 -11.50 -5.63 -13.42
CA GLU A 286 -12.28 -5.36 -14.63
C GLU A 286 -11.75 -4.15 -15.41
N ARG A 287 -11.13 -3.18 -14.71
CA ARG A 287 -10.52 -2.01 -15.32
C ARG A 287 -9.10 -2.23 -15.82
N ILE A 288 -8.51 -3.38 -15.51
CA ILE A 288 -7.18 -3.72 -16.01
C ILE A 288 -7.29 -4.39 -17.36
N THR A 289 -6.96 -3.68 -18.43
CA THR A 289 -6.69 -4.28 -19.75
C THR A 289 -5.20 -4.57 -19.90
N SER A 290 -4.36 -3.57 -19.69
CA SER A 290 -2.91 -3.65 -19.56
C SER A 290 -2.47 -2.44 -18.75
N LYS A 291 -1.70 -2.64 -17.66
CA LYS A 291 -1.28 -1.55 -16.79
C LYS A 291 0.07 -1.85 -16.15
N THR A 292 0.93 -0.84 -16.16
CA THR A 292 2.24 -0.91 -15.51
C THR A 292 2.21 -0.25 -14.14
N PHE A 293 2.84 -0.92 -13.19
CA PHE A 293 2.94 -0.49 -11.79
C PHE A 293 4.38 -0.59 -11.32
N ARG A 294 4.83 0.39 -10.54
CA ARG A 294 6.06 0.26 -9.78
C ARG A 294 5.82 -0.60 -8.55
N ILE A 295 6.69 -1.56 -8.34
CA ILE A 295 6.64 -2.43 -7.16
C ILE A 295 7.32 -1.72 -6.00
N GLU A 296 6.72 -1.79 -4.83
CA GLU A 296 7.24 -1.27 -3.58
C GLU A 296 7.08 -2.32 -2.47
N GLY A 297 7.91 -2.20 -1.46
CA GLY A 297 7.80 -3.03 -0.28
C GLY A 297 7.45 -2.22 0.97
N TYR A 298 7.09 -2.93 2.02
CA TYR A 298 6.80 -2.37 3.32
C TYR A 298 7.32 -3.30 4.43
N ASP A 299 8.14 -2.77 5.31
CA ASP A 299 8.59 -3.46 6.51
C ASP A 299 7.54 -3.31 7.61
N GLY A 300 6.78 -4.35 7.84
CA GLY A 300 5.68 -4.34 8.82
C GLY A 300 6.14 -4.24 10.27
N ASN A 301 7.37 -4.68 10.59
CA ASN A 301 7.93 -4.56 11.95
C ASN A 301 8.30 -3.11 12.27
N ARG A 302 8.78 -2.36 11.28
CA ARG A 302 9.25 -0.99 11.46
C ARG A 302 8.29 0.06 10.94
N GLY A 303 7.34 -0.31 10.08
CA GLY A 303 6.46 0.64 9.42
C GLY A 303 7.20 1.50 8.38
N ILE A 304 8.18 0.91 7.67
CA ILE A 304 9.06 1.62 6.73
C ILE A 304 8.81 1.14 5.31
N LYS A 305 8.71 2.10 4.38
CA LYS A 305 8.57 1.83 2.95
C LYS A 305 9.91 1.38 2.35
N ILE A 306 9.83 0.40 1.47
CA ILE A 306 10.97 -0.13 0.71
C ILE A 306 10.79 0.28 -0.75
N PRO A 307 11.53 1.26 -1.26
CA PRO A 307 11.42 1.70 -2.64
C PRO A 307 12.05 0.68 -3.58
N SER A 308 11.59 0.66 -4.85
CA SER A 308 12.27 -0.07 -5.91
C SER A 308 12.19 0.67 -7.26
N GLU A 309 13.02 0.27 -8.19
CA GLU A 309 12.98 0.71 -9.59
C GLU A 309 12.33 -0.36 -10.49
N CYS A 310 11.70 -1.39 -9.92
CA CYS A 310 11.09 -2.47 -10.65
C CYS A 310 9.67 -2.13 -11.09
N ASP A 311 9.43 -2.13 -12.38
CA ASP A 311 8.09 -1.96 -12.97
C ASP A 311 7.53 -3.32 -13.40
N LEU A 312 6.26 -3.57 -13.06
CA LEU A 312 5.50 -4.75 -13.42
C LEU A 312 4.30 -4.36 -14.28
N THR A 313 4.19 -4.94 -15.47
CA THR A 313 3.02 -4.81 -16.34
C THR A 313 2.11 -6.02 -16.14
N ILE A 314 0.86 -5.77 -15.80
CA ILE A 314 -0.18 -6.80 -15.68
C ILE A 314 -1.14 -6.66 -16.86
N GLU A 315 -1.36 -7.77 -17.56
CA GLU A 315 -2.30 -7.86 -18.67
C GLU A 315 -3.47 -8.76 -18.30
N ARG A 316 -4.65 -8.48 -18.81
CA ARG A 316 -5.83 -9.29 -18.62
C ARG A 316 -6.17 -10.02 -19.90
N LYS A 317 -6.24 -11.35 -19.84
CA LYS A 317 -6.82 -12.15 -20.92
C LYS A 317 -8.34 -11.98 -20.91
N PRO A 318 -8.96 -11.58 -22.04
CA PRO A 318 -10.40 -11.38 -22.09
C PRO A 318 -11.17 -12.70 -22.01
N TRP A 319 -12.33 -12.66 -21.35
CA TRP A 319 -13.33 -13.72 -21.40
C TRP A 319 -14.40 -13.36 -22.42
N GLU A 320 -14.55 -14.19 -23.42
CA GLU A 320 -15.53 -13.98 -24.49
C GLU A 320 -16.86 -14.64 -24.14
N LYS A 321 -17.96 -13.97 -24.44
CA LYS A 321 -19.28 -14.60 -24.34
C LYS A 321 -19.50 -15.55 -25.52
N TRP A 322 -19.57 -16.85 -25.24
CA TRP A 322 -19.80 -17.86 -26.22
C TRP A 322 -21.28 -18.23 -26.41
N GLY A 323 -22.09 -18.05 -25.35
CA GLY A 323 -23.50 -18.42 -25.46
C GLY A 323 -24.26 -18.19 -24.15
N SER A 324 -25.45 -18.77 -24.11
CA SER A 324 -26.31 -18.75 -22.92
C SER A 324 -26.66 -20.16 -22.50
N CYS A 325 -26.55 -20.46 -21.22
CA CYS A 325 -27.10 -21.65 -20.59
C CYS A 325 -28.25 -21.24 -19.67
N TYR A 326 -29.23 -22.07 -19.52
CA TYR A 326 -30.40 -21.74 -18.70
C TYR A 326 -30.28 -22.37 -17.30
N GLY A 327 -30.61 -21.58 -16.27
CA GLY A 327 -30.59 -22.06 -14.87
C GLY A 327 -29.21 -22.08 -14.23
N ASN A 328 -29.21 -22.33 -12.90
CA ASN A 328 -28.03 -22.24 -12.06
C ASN A 328 -27.37 -23.60 -11.75
N SER A 329 -27.95 -24.69 -12.23
CA SER A 329 -27.39 -26.03 -12.07
C SER A 329 -27.02 -26.60 -13.42
N ASN A 330 -25.77 -26.98 -13.57
CA ASN A 330 -25.26 -27.51 -14.85
C ASN A 330 -24.17 -28.56 -14.62
N CYS A 331 -23.95 -29.40 -15.64
CA CYS A 331 -22.87 -30.38 -15.68
C CYS A 331 -22.36 -30.49 -17.13
N ARG A 332 -21.19 -31.08 -17.31
CA ARG A 332 -20.68 -31.43 -18.65
C ARG A 332 -20.97 -32.88 -18.94
N VAL A 333 -21.48 -33.14 -20.16
CA VAL A 333 -21.74 -34.49 -20.70
C VAL A 333 -21.14 -34.54 -22.09
N GLY A 334 -19.99 -35.13 -22.26
CA GLY A 334 -19.26 -35.16 -23.52
C GLY A 334 -19.03 -33.73 -24.06
N LYS A 335 -19.58 -33.46 -25.26
CA LYS A 335 -19.51 -32.15 -25.90
C LYS A 335 -20.59 -31.15 -25.47
N TYR A 336 -21.43 -31.49 -24.51
CA TYR A 336 -22.52 -30.63 -24.05
C TYR A 336 -22.26 -30.06 -22.67
N ILE A 337 -22.62 -28.80 -22.46
CA ILE A 337 -22.97 -28.28 -21.15
C ILE A 337 -24.47 -28.45 -20.98
N CYS A 338 -24.87 -29.36 -20.12
CA CYS A 338 -26.27 -29.61 -19.78
C CYS A 338 -26.65 -28.73 -18.56
N SER A 339 -27.67 -27.92 -18.71
CA SER A 339 -28.21 -27.04 -17.67
C SER A 339 -29.71 -27.19 -17.53
N THR A 340 -30.29 -26.72 -16.43
CA THR A 340 -31.73 -26.81 -16.20
C THR A 340 -32.30 -25.59 -15.50
N ASP A 341 -33.52 -25.21 -15.86
CA ASP A 341 -34.37 -24.22 -15.17
C ASP A 341 -35.40 -24.88 -14.24
N GLY A 342 -35.37 -26.22 -14.11
CA GLY A 342 -36.31 -27.01 -13.33
C GLY A 342 -37.47 -27.56 -14.15
N GLU A 343 -37.77 -27.03 -15.34
CA GLU A 343 -38.81 -27.53 -16.26
C GLU A 343 -38.22 -28.29 -17.44
N ARG A 344 -37.04 -27.86 -17.88
CA ARG A 344 -36.34 -28.45 -19.05
C ARG A 344 -34.87 -28.64 -18.73
N ILE A 345 -34.23 -29.58 -19.46
CA ILE A 345 -32.78 -29.62 -19.60
C ILE A 345 -32.42 -28.98 -20.95
N TYR A 346 -31.41 -28.15 -20.94
CA TYR A 346 -30.83 -27.51 -22.10
C TYR A 346 -29.45 -28.09 -22.38
N GLY A 347 -29.23 -28.68 -23.54
CA GLY A 347 -27.91 -29.17 -23.96
C GLY A 347 -27.25 -28.17 -24.90
N TYR A 348 -26.35 -27.38 -24.35
CA TYR A 348 -25.53 -26.42 -25.10
C TYR A 348 -24.31 -27.14 -25.68
N ASN A 349 -24.24 -27.21 -27.00
CA ASN A 349 -23.18 -27.89 -27.73
C ASN A 349 -21.95 -26.98 -27.85
N LEU A 350 -20.80 -27.43 -27.34
CA LEU A 350 -19.54 -26.68 -27.31
C LEU A 350 -18.87 -26.57 -28.70
N GLU A 351 -19.25 -27.40 -29.68
CA GLU A 351 -18.70 -27.35 -31.01
C GLU A 351 -19.46 -26.34 -31.88
N THR A 352 -20.81 -26.34 -31.79
CA THR A 352 -21.67 -25.49 -32.61
C THR A 352 -22.05 -24.18 -31.95
N LEU A 353 -21.83 -24.07 -30.64
CA LEU A 353 -22.19 -22.94 -29.79
C LEU A 353 -23.71 -22.66 -29.75
N TRP A 354 -24.53 -23.68 -29.93
CA TRP A 354 -25.99 -23.62 -29.91
C TRP A 354 -26.60 -24.63 -28.96
N VAL A 355 -27.88 -24.45 -28.62
CA VAL A 355 -28.67 -25.41 -27.86
C VAL A 355 -29.22 -26.47 -28.81
N ASP A 356 -28.66 -27.68 -28.73
CA ASP A 356 -29.05 -28.80 -29.59
C ASP A 356 -30.33 -29.51 -29.14
N PHE A 357 -30.64 -29.45 -27.84
CA PHE A 357 -31.82 -30.09 -27.28
C PHE A 357 -32.35 -29.37 -26.03
N GLN A 358 -33.67 -29.48 -25.83
CA GLN A 358 -34.35 -28.87 -24.67
C GLN A 358 -35.58 -29.72 -24.23
N PRO A 359 -35.41 -30.99 -23.83
CA PRO A 359 -36.52 -31.85 -23.42
C PRO A 359 -37.11 -31.37 -22.07
N ARG A 360 -38.46 -31.53 -21.96
CA ARG A 360 -39.15 -31.28 -20.70
C ARG A 360 -38.83 -32.38 -19.68
N ILE A 361 -38.64 -32.00 -18.41
CA ILE A 361 -38.38 -32.94 -17.32
C ILE A 361 -39.65 -33.72 -16.95
N ASN A 362 -40.84 -33.09 -17.04
CA ASN A 362 -42.13 -33.63 -16.65
C ASN A 362 -42.06 -34.29 -15.25
N PRO A 363 -41.78 -33.52 -14.18
CA PRO A 363 -41.59 -34.07 -12.86
C PRO A 363 -42.91 -34.67 -12.34
N ALA A 364 -42.80 -35.81 -11.66
CA ALA A 364 -43.93 -36.49 -11.00
C ALA A 364 -44.44 -35.74 -9.74
N ILE A 365 -43.71 -34.73 -9.29
CA ILE A 365 -43.97 -33.95 -8.07
C ILE A 365 -43.64 -32.45 -8.31
N GLY A 366 -44.23 -31.59 -7.48
CA GLY A 366 -43.81 -30.19 -7.47
C GLY A 366 -42.35 -30.06 -7.03
N ILE A 367 -41.50 -29.51 -7.90
CA ILE A 367 -40.07 -29.35 -7.61
C ILE A 367 -39.85 -28.21 -6.63
N THR A 368 -39.13 -28.49 -5.52
CA THR A 368 -38.61 -27.47 -4.62
C THR A 368 -37.17 -27.12 -4.98
N GLY A 369 -36.38 -28.08 -5.44
CA GLY A 369 -35.01 -27.85 -5.86
C GLY A 369 -34.52 -28.96 -6.79
N TYR A 370 -33.42 -28.71 -7.46
CA TYR A 370 -32.83 -29.63 -8.41
C TYR A 370 -31.32 -29.47 -8.50
N ARG A 371 -30.64 -30.54 -8.95
CA ARG A 371 -29.20 -30.54 -9.21
C ARG A 371 -28.89 -31.36 -10.45
N MET A 372 -28.09 -30.76 -11.34
CA MET A 372 -27.54 -31.45 -12.50
C MET A 372 -26.24 -32.15 -12.11
N LEU A 373 -26.05 -33.35 -12.59
CA LEU A 373 -24.88 -34.19 -12.33
C LEU A 373 -24.50 -34.94 -13.62
N SER A 374 -23.25 -35.34 -13.71
CA SER A 374 -22.76 -36.26 -14.73
C SER A 374 -21.66 -37.13 -14.12
N VAL A 375 -21.54 -38.34 -14.63
CA VAL A 375 -20.50 -39.29 -14.25
C VAL A 375 -19.82 -39.86 -15.50
N ASP A 376 -20.48 -39.74 -16.65
CA ASP A 376 -20.00 -40.20 -17.97
C ASP A 376 -20.24 -39.15 -19.05
N ASP A 377 -19.83 -39.47 -20.27
CA ASP A 377 -19.98 -38.59 -21.45
C ASP A 377 -21.29 -38.78 -22.21
N ARG A 378 -22.21 -39.60 -21.69
CA ARG A 378 -23.47 -39.93 -22.36
C ARG A 378 -24.68 -39.38 -21.63
N TYR A 379 -24.73 -39.48 -20.30
CA TYR A 379 -25.95 -39.22 -19.55
C TYR A 379 -25.85 -37.91 -18.74
N ALA A 380 -26.88 -37.05 -18.90
CA ALA A 380 -27.15 -35.93 -18.04
C ALA A 380 -28.11 -36.36 -16.93
N TYR A 381 -27.63 -36.44 -15.72
CA TYR A 381 -28.45 -36.79 -14.56
C TYR A 381 -29.05 -35.56 -13.94
N ILE A 382 -30.31 -35.65 -13.51
CA ILE A 382 -30.99 -34.65 -12.70
C ILE A 382 -31.50 -35.31 -11.42
N TRP A 383 -31.03 -34.80 -10.30
CA TRP A 383 -31.63 -35.05 -9.00
C TRP A 383 -32.55 -33.89 -8.69
N TYR A 384 -33.86 -34.14 -8.51
CA TYR A 384 -34.80 -33.11 -8.06
C TYR A 384 -35.62 -33.62 -6.89
N TRP A 385 -36.06 -32.69 -6.04
CA TRP A 385 -36.74 -33.00 -4.79
C TRP A 385 -37.89 -32.06 -4.49
N SER A 386 -38.79 -32.55 -3.62
CA SER A 386 -39.91 -31.78 -3.08
C SER A 386 -40.01 -31.95 -1.59
N TRP A 387 -40.00 -30.85 -0.89
CA TRP A 387 -40.22 -30.83 0.55
C TRP A 387 -41.66 -31.12 0.94
N SER A 388 -42.63 -30.76 0.09
CA SER A 388 -44.05 -31.05 0.35
C SER A 388 -44.38 -32.55 0.31
N SER A 389 -43.74 -33.28 -0.59
CA SER A 389 -43.93 -34.73 -0.75
C SER A 389 -42.90 -35.58 -0.03
N VAL A 390 -41.84 -34.95 0.53
CA VAL A 390 -40.70 -35.62 1.18
C VAL A 390 -40.07 -36.68 0.30
N LYS A 391 -39.92 -36.36 -0.96
CA LYS A 391 -39.41 -37.29 -2.01
C LYS A 391 -38.40 -36.60 -2.91
N GLY A 392 -37.45 -37.37 -3.40
CA GLY A 392 -36.55 -37.00 -4.48
C GLY A 392 -36.54 -38.08 -5.55
N TYR A 393 -36.17 -37.67 -6.74
CA TYR A 393 -36.08 -38.50 -7.91
C TYR A 393 -34.76 -38.24 -8.63
N LEU A 394 -34.10 -39.34 -9.04
CA LEU A 394 -32.96 -39.33 -9.94
C LEU A 394 -33.45 -39.80 -11.30
N ARG A 395 -33.30 -38.93 -12.27
CA ARG A 395 -33.55 -39.26 -13.67
C ARG A 395 -32.31 -39.01 -14.49
N ARG A 396 -32.20 -39.65 -15.65
CA ARG A 396 -31.14 -39.36 -16.60
C ARG A 396 -31.70 -39.11 -17.99
N TYR A 397 -31.02 -38.25 -18.73
CA TYR A 397 -31.29 -37.99 -20.12
C TYR A 397 -30.12 -38.49 -20.96
N ASP A 398 -30.41 -39.41 -21.87
CA ASP A 398 -29.45 -39.90 -22.85
C ASP A 398 -29.24 -38.83 -23.93
N THR A 399 -28.06 -38.23 -23.98
CA THR A 399 -27.76 -37.15 -24.92
C THR A 399 -27.59 -37.63 -26.35
N GLN A 400 -27.36 -38.92 -26.56
CA GLN A 400 -27.23 -39.56 -27.88
C GLN A 400 -28.59 -40.01 -28.43
N GLU A 401 -29.33 -40.81 -27.61
CA GLU A 401 -30.64 -41.34 -28.01
C GLU A 401 -31.80 -40.36 -27.80
N ARG A 402 -31.54 -39.21 -27.13
CA ARG A 402 -32.52 -38.14 -26.90
C ARG A 402 -33.77 -38.59 -26.12
N LYS A 403 -33.60 -39.50 -25.17
CA LYS A 403 -34.68 -40.03 -24.33
C LYS A 403 -34.42 -39.92 -22.85
N TRP A 404 -35.52 -39.84 -22.08
CA TRP A 404 -35.50 -39.87 -20.62
C TRP A 404 -35.57 -41.30 -20.10
N GLU A 405 -34.87 -41.54 -18.96
CA GLU A 405 -34.96 -42.73 -18.17
C GLU A 405 -35.12 -42.37 -16.69
N ASP A 406 -36.06 -43.03 -16.04
CA ASP A 406 -36.21 -42.96 -14.60
C ASP A 406 -35.18 -43.90 -13.95
N VAL A 407 -34.30 -43.38 -13.11
CA VAL A 407 -33.24 -44.15 -12.46
C VAL A 407 -33.75 -44.68 -11.12
N THR A 408 -34.17 -43.76 -10.24
CA THR A 408 -34.67 -44.13 -8.92
C THR A 408 -35.45 -43.02 -8.26
N SER A 409 -36.13 -43.36 -7.15
CA SER A 409 -36.71 -42.38 -6.24
C SER A 409 -36.40 -42.73 -4.80
N LEU A 410 -36.34 -41.71 -3.94
CA LEU A 410 -36.12 -41.87 -2.51
C LEU A 410 -37.19 -41.10 -1.73
N LYS A 411 -37.76 -41.74 -0.72
CA LYS A 411 -38.61 -41.08 0.27
C LYS A 411 -37.87 -41.02 1.58
N TRP A 412 -37.83 -39.83 2.20
CA TRP A 412 -37.24 -39.67 3.53
C TRP A 412 -38.28 -39.24 4.56
N GLU A 413 -37.93 -39.38 5.83
CA GLU A 413 -38.81 -38.98 6.93
C GLU A 413 -38.82 -37.46 7.06
N LYS A 414 -40.01 -36.89 7.32
CA LYS A 414 -40.18 -35.49 7.59
C LYS A 414 -39.87 -35.22 9.06
N ASP A 415 -38.87 -34.37 9.32
CA ASP A 415 -38.64 -33.83 10.65
C ASP A 415 -39.32 -32.46 10.74
N PRO A 416 -40.39 -32.30 11.53
CA PRO A 416 -41.11 -31.03 11.63
C PRO A 416 -40.35 -29.93 12.35
N THR A 417 -39.22 -30.24 13.00
CA THR A 417 -38.46 -29.30 13.82
C THR A 417 -37.28 -28.66 13.08
N LEU A 418 -36.95 -29.16 11.87
CA LEU A 418 -35.79 -28.70 11.15
C LEU A 418 -36.15 -27.81 9.95
N THR A 419 -35.39 -26.72 9.82
CA THR A 419 -35.30 -25.97 8.55
C THR A 419 -34.52 -26.89 7.59
N TYR A 420 -35.15 -27.36 6.54
CA TYR A 420 -34.55 -28.33 5.65
C TYR A 420 -33.37 -27.80 4.87
N PRO A 421 -32.12 -28.29 5.10
CA PRO A 421 -30.98 -27.95 4.28
C PRO A 421 -31.15 -28.54 2.87
N GLU A 422 -30.59 -27.89 1.87
CA GLU A 422 -30.55 -28.41 0.50
C GLU A 422 -29.84 -29.78 0.48
N PRO A 423 -30.48 -30.85 -0.08
CA PRO A 423 -29.81 -32.13 -0.21
C PRO A 423 -28.55 -32.02 -1.06
N LYS A 424 -27.43 -32.53 -0.58
CA LYS A 424 -26.19 -32.61 -1.36
C LYS A 424 -26.16 -33.94 -2.08
N ALA A 425 -26.00 -33.89 -3.40
CA ALA A 425 -25.96 -35.09 -4.25
C ALA A 425 -24.72 -35.08 -5.13
N TRP A 426 -24.10 -36.24 -5.30
CA TRP A 426 -22.92 -36.42 -6.15
C TRP A 426 -22.79 -37.88 -6.59
N PHE A 427 -22.00 -38.11 -7.61
CA PHE A 427 -21.50 -39.44 -7.93
C PHE A 427 -20.14 -39.65 -7.25
N GLU A 428 -20.01 -40.76 -6.50
CA GLU A 428 -18.75 -41.17 -5.90
C GLU A 428 -17.86 -41.88 -6.92
N ASP A 429 -18.50 -42.69 -7.78
CA ASP A 429 -17.93 -43.35 -8.95
C ASP A 429 -19.03 -43.51 -10.03
N GLU A 430 -18.75 -44.26 -11.10
CA GLU A 430 -19.68 -44.49 -12.23
C GLU A 430 -20.95 -45.24 -11.80
N ASN A 431 -20.90 -46.01 -10.72
CA ASN A 431 -21.97 -46.88 -10.25
C ASN A 431 -22.60 -46.43 -8.95
N THR A 432 -22.03 -45.48 -8.25
CA THR A 432 -22.45 -45.09 -6.89
C THR A 432 -22.92 -43.66 -6.84
N PHE A 433 -24.23 -43.48 -6.68
CA PHE A 433 -24.84 -42.17 -6.40
C PHE A 433 -25.01 -41.99 -4.90
N ARG A 434 -24.58 -40.84 -4.39
CA ARG A 434 -24.70 -40.46 -2.98
C ARG A 434 -25.60 -39.26 -2.81
N MET A 435 -26.40 -39.28 -1.76
CA MET A 435 -27.17 -38.10 -1.33
C MET A 435 -27.02 -37.92 0.18
N PHE A 436 -26.56 -36.76 0.60
CA PHE A 436 -26.47 -36.36 2.00
C PHE A 436 -27.61 -35.41 2.34
N LEU A 437 -28.37 -35.78 3.35
CA LEU A 437 -29.48 -34.99 3.86
C LEU A 437 -29.52 -35.11 5.39
N MET A 438 -29.41 -33.97 6.08
CA MET A 438 -29.24 -33.90 7.52
C MET A 438 -27.97 -34.67 7.92
N ASP A 439 -28.02 -35.60 8.87
CA ASP A 439 -26.90 -36.45 9.27
C ASP A 439 -26.93 -37.83 8.61
N LYS A 440 -27.73 -38.00 7.56
CA LYS A 440 -27.92 -39.28 6.88
C LYS A 440 -27.34 -39.23 5.46
N LEU A 441 -26.52 -40.24 5.15
CA LEU A 441 -26.00 -40.46 3.81
C LEU A 441 -26.73 -41.66 3.20
N TYR A 442 -27.38 -41.40 2.10
CA TYR A 442 -28.09 -42.40 1.29
C TYR A 442 -27.21 -42.79 0.10
N THR A 443 -27.15 -44.08 -0.18
CA THR A 443 -26.34 -44.65 -1.25
C THR A 443 -27.24 -45.40 -2.22
N TYR A 444 -27.12 -45.09 -3.51
CA TYR A 444 -27.79 -45.85 -4.54
C TYR A 444 -26.77 -46.45 -5.51
N HIS A 445 -26.90 -47.72 -5.78
CA HIS A 445 -26.06 -48.48 -6.70
C HIS A 445 -26.75 -48.60 -8.05
N LEU A 446 -26.16 -47.99 -9.09
CA LEU A 446 -26.74 -47.96 -10.44
C LEU A 446 -26.72 -49.33 -11.10
N ASP A 447 -25.69 -50.12 -10.86
CA ASP A 447 -25.49 -51.47 -11.39
C ASP A 447 -26.54 -52.47 -10.89
N THR A 448 -26.89 -52.36 -9.61
CA THR A 448 -27.90 -53.25 -9.02
C THR A 448 -29.30 -52.65 -8.98
N GLY A 449 -29.45 -51.36 -9.28
CA GLY A 449 -30.73 -50.65 -9.24
C GLY A 449 -31.31 -50.52 -7.83
N SER A 450 -30.51 -50.56 -6.80
CA SER A 450 -30.96 -50.64 -5.39
C SER A 450 -30.35 -49.62 -4.47
N TRP A 451 -31.12 -49.19 -3.46
CA TRP A 451 -30.62 -48.39 -2.35
C TRP A 451 -29.91 -49.29 -1.35
N GLY A 452 -28.69 -48.88 -1.00
CA GLY A 452 -27.93 -49.51 0.07
C GLY A 452 -28.41 -49.04 1.48
N ASN A 453 -27.74 -49.52 2.50
CA ASN A 453 -28.00 -49.10 3.88
C ASN A 453 -27.70 -47.60 4.03
N THR A 454 -28.58 -46.90 4.76
CA THR A 454 -28.36 -45.50 5.13
C THR A 454 -27.25 -45.41 6.17
N THR A 455 -26.22 -44.65 5.89
CA THR A 455 -25.13 -44.40 6.84
C THR A 455 -25.43 -43.15 7.65
N TYR A 456 -25.37 -43.26 8.95
CA TYR A 456 -25.49 -42.13 9.87
C TYR A 456 -24.11 -41.48 10.07
N ILE A 457 -24.02 -40.19 9.81
CA ILE A 457 -22.79 -39.42 10.04
C ILE A 457 -22.87 -38.78 11.43
N SER A 458 -22.03 -39.24 12.35
CA SER A 458 -22.02 -38.76 13.73
C SER A 458 -21.87 -37.24 13.82
N PRO A 459 -22.68 -36.52 14.59
CA PRO A 459 -22.51 -35.10 14.85
C PRO A 459 -21.15 -34.76 15.48
N SER A 460 -20.54 -35.66 16.22
CA SER A 460 -19.20 -35.49 16.79
C SER A 460 -18.06 -35.72 15.78
N GLY A 461 -18.36 -36.25 14.58
CA GLY A 461 -17.36 -36.62 13.58
C GLY A 461 -16.62 -37.94 13.93
N ASN A 462 -15.46 -38.16 13.28
CA ASN A 462 -14.53 -39.22 13.59
C ASN A 462 -13.69 -38.90 14.85
N SER A 463 -12.67 -39.70 15.15
CA SER A 463 -11.76 -39.49 16.29
C SER A 463 -11.07 -38.13 16.31
N GLU A 464 -10.96 -37.46 15.15
CA GLU A 464 -10.39 -36.10 14.98
C GLU A 464 -11.47 -35.00 14.94
N GLY A 465 -12.75 -35.34 15.15
CA GLY A 465 -13.86 -34.42 15.05
C GLY A 465 -14.23 -34.02 13.60
N LEU A 466 -13.70 -34.73 12.61
CA LEU A 466 -13.94 -34.46 11.18
C LEU A 466 -15.15 -35.22 10.66
N ARG A 467 -16.00 -34.56 9.87
CA ARG A 467 -17.21 -35.16 9.30
C ARG A 467 -17.70 -34.49 8.03
N LEU A 468 -18.54 -35.20 7.29
CA LEU A 468 -19.37 -34.58 6.25
C LEU A 468 -20.46 -33.71 6.87
N THR A 469 -20.72 -32.56 6.26
CA THR A 469 -21.79 -31.62 6.67
C THR A 469 -22.54 -31.09 5.44
N SER A 470 -23.67 -30.45 5.66
CA SER A 470 -24.43 -29.77 4.60
C SER A 470 -23.64 -28.65 3.89
N ASP A 471 -22.59 -28.13 4.54
CA ASP A 471 -21.77 -27.05 3.98
C ASP A 471 -20.62 -27.55 3.12
N CYS A 472 -20.40 -28.88 3.07
CA CYS A 472 -19.38 -29.48 2.24
C CYS A 472 -19.65 -29.23 0.74
N GLN A 473 -18.61 -28.85 0.03
CA GLN A 473 -18.59 -28.74 -1.43
C GLN A 473 -17.86 -29.94 -2.01
N MET A 474 -18.59 -30.85 -2.64
CA MET A 474 -17.98 -32.03 -3.27
C MET A 474 -17.15 -31.59 -4.49
N CYS A 475 -15.90 -32.05 -4.54
CA CYS A 475 -14.94 -31.68 -5.61
C CYS A 475 -14.78 -32.79 -6.66
N GLY A 476 -14.87 -34.06 -6.26
CA GLY A 476 -14.69 -35.21 -7.14
C GLY A 476 -13.86 -36.32 -6.51
N THR A 477 -13.59 -37.36 -7.29
CA THR A 477 -12.86 -38.52 -6.86
C THR A 477 -11.48 -38.57 -7.50
N TYR A 478 -10.47 -38.94 -6.72
CA TYR A 478 -9.09 -39.09 -7.19
C TYR A 478 -8.37 -40.19 -6.40
N LYS A 479 -7.79 -41.15 -7.14
CA LYS A 479 -7.00 -42.27 -6.58
C LYS A 479 -7.67 -42.97 -5.41
N GLY A 480 -8.95 -43.32 -5.55
CA GLY A 480 -9.70 -44.07 -4.56
C GLY A 480 -10.21 -43.25 -3.37
N TYR A 481 -10.12 -41.93 -3.43
CA TYR A 481 -10.64 -41.01 -2.42
C TYR A 481 -11.61 -40.01 -3.01
N VAL A 482 -12.67 -39.70 -2.28
CA VAL A 482 -13.59 -38.60 -2.58
C VAL A 482 -13.11 -37.35 -1.85
N TYR A 483 -12.95 -36.26 -2.55
CA TYR A 483 -12.48 -34.99 -2.00
C TYR A 483 -13.61 -33.97 -1.88
N PHE A 484 -13.58 -33.19 -0.82
CA PHE A 484 -14.54 -32.11 -0.61
C PHE A 484 -13.89 -30.90 0.07
N GLY A 485 -14.47 -29.74 -0.16
CA GLY A 485 -14.09 -28.48 0.47
C GLY A 485 -15.02 -28.14 1.63
N LEU A 486 -14.44 -27.63 2.72
CA LEU A 486 -15.18 -27.08 3.85
C LEU A 486 -14.37 -25.92 4.45
N SER A 487 -14.96 -24.75 4.53
CA SER A 487 -14.32 -23.54 5.10
C SER A 487 -12.91 -23.26 4.54
N GLY A 488 -12.77 -23.38 3.20
CA GLY A 488 -11.50 -23.13 2.51
C GLY A 488 -10.43 -24.19 2.63
N LYS A 489 -10.73 -25.29 3.33
CA LYS A 489 -9.85 -26.44 3.49
C LYS A 489 -10.33 -27.61 2.64
N VAL A 490 -9.43 -28.52 2.30
CA VAL A 490 -9.72 -29.73 1.52
C VAL A 490 -9.62 -30.94 2.43
N TYR A 491 -10.63 -31.77 2.35
CA TYR A 491 -10.74 -33.03 3.07
C TYR A 491 -10.99 -34.15 2.08
N ARG A 492 -10.80 -35.40 2.50
CA ARG A 492 -11.10 -36.57 1.72
C ARG A 492 -11.59 -37.72 2.61
N TYR A 493 -12.26 -38.65 1.99
CA TYR A 493 -12.58 -39.96 2.58
C TYR A 493 -12.35 -41.07 1.55
N PRO A 494 -12.02 -42.32 1.94
CA PRO A 494 -11.90 -43.45 1.02
C PRO A 494 -13.23 -43.72 0.30
N VAL A 495 -13.21 -44.03 -1.00
CA VAL A 495 -14.41 -44.46 -1.73
C VAL A 495 -15.05 -45.65 -0.99
N GLY A 496 -16.33 -45.52 -0.70
CA GLY A 496 -17.06 -46.53 0.08
C GLY A 496 -17.08 -46.30 1.60
N ASP A 497 -16.19 -45.48 2.16
CA ASP A 497 -16.13 -45.23 3.62
C ASP A 497 -16.22 -43.73 3.96
N PRO A 498 -17.41 -43.11 3.90
CA PRO A 498 -17.62 -41.69 4.12
C PRO A 498 -17.47 -41.24 5.58
N VAL A 499 -17.21 -42.18 6.51
CA VAL A 499 -16.99 -41.87 7.92
C VAL A 499 -15.51 -41.63 8.22
N ASP A 500 -14.61 -42.25 7.45
CA ASP A 500 -13.16 -42.08 7.59
C ASP A 500 -12.65 -40.81 6.88
N VAL A 501 -13.03 -39.66 7.44
CA VAL A 501 -12.66 -38.33 6.91
C VAL A 501 -11.27 -37.93 7.40
N SER A 502 -10.42 -37.50 6.47
CA SER A 502 -9.08 -36.97 6.77
C SER A 502 -8.87 -35.61 6.16
N TYR A 503 -8.07 -34.76 6.82
CA TYR A 503 -7.62 -33.48 6.29
C TYR A 503 -6.51 -33.70 5.26
N VAL A 504 -6.60 -32.98 4.15
CA VAL A 504 -5.60 -33.05 3.07
C VAL A 504 -4.68 -31.84 3.09
N GLY A 505 -5.26 -30.66 3.13
CA GLY A 505 -4.52 -29.41 2.98
C GLY A 505 -5.44 -28.24 2.65
N LYS A 506 -4.82 -27.14 2.29
CA LYS A 506 -5.50 -25.98 1.68
C LYS A 506 -4.56 -25.38 0.64
N PRO A 507 -5.09 -24.80 -0.46
CA PRO A 507 -4.29 -23.91 -1.29
C PRO A 507 -3.71 -22.77 -0.43
N ASN A 508 -2.48 -22.35 -0.72
CA ASN A 508 -1.82 -21.29 0.05
C ASN A 508 -2.38 -19.89 -0.33
N LEU A 509 -3.70 -19.78 -0.42
CA LEU A 509 -4.45 -18.55 -0.62
C LEU A 509 -5.52 -18.44 0.47
N PRO A 510 -5.76 -17.28 1.07
CA PRO A 510 -6.89 -17.08 1.98
C PRO A 510 -8.21 -17.14 1.20
N LEU A 511 -9.31 -17.40 1.92
CA LEU A 511 -10.66 -17.35 1.37
C LEU A 511 -10.86 -18.18 0.09
N THR A 512 -10.22 -19.35 0.02
CA THR A 512 -10.39 -20.27 -1.11
C THR A 512 -11.67 -21.08 -0.96
N LYS A 513 -12.31 -21.38 -2.10
CA LYS A 513 -13.47 -22.26 -2.17
C LYS A 513 -13.19 -23.36 -3.20
N PRO A 514 -12.88 -24.57 -2.73
CA PRO A 514 -12.69 -25.72 -3.59
C PRO A 514 -13.97 -26.07 -4.33
N PHE A 515 -13.91 -26.43 -5.62
CA PHE A 515 -15.13 -26.76 -6.35
C PHE A 515 -15.03 -27.96 -7.30
N ALA A 516 -13.86 -28.34 -7.80
CA ALA A 516 -13.75 -29.48 -8.69
C ALA A 516 -12.37 -30.16 -8.70
N ILE A 517 -12.37 -31.48 -8.99
CA ILE A 517 -11.18 -32.24 -9.38
C ILE A 517 -11.51 -32.87 -10.74
N ARG A 518 -10.58 -32.72 -11.69
CA ARG A 518 -10.69 -33.33 -13.02
C ARG A 518 -9.29 -33.59 -13.56
N ASN A 519 -9.08 -34.78 -14.14
CA ASN A 519 -7.82 -35.12 -14.81
C ASN A 519 -6.57 -34.74 -13.99
N ASP A 520 -6.45 -35.25 -12.77
CA ASP A 520 -5.32 -34.95 -11.87
C ASP A 520 -5.14 -33.48 -11.50
N THR A 521 -6.12 -32.64 -11.77
CA THR A 521 -6.09 -31.20 -11.50
C THR A 521 -7.18 -30.80 -10.52
N PHE A 522 -6.80 -30.05 -9.51
CA PHE A 522 -7.69 -29.46 -8.51
C PHE A 522 -8.00 -28.02 -8.90
N TYR A 523 -9.28 -27.66 -8.89
CA TYR A 523 -9.79 -26.33 -9.23
C TYR A 523 -10.43 -25.68 -8.02
N PHE A 524 -10.17 -24.40 -7.82
CA PHE A 524 -10.72 -23.63 -6.72
C PHE A 524 -10.91 -22.16 -7.08
N GLU A 525 -11.80 -21.50 -6.35
CA GLU A 525 -12.01 -20.06 -6.39
C GLU A 525 -11.18 -19.41 -5.28
N TYR A 526 -10.63 -18.24 -5.57
CA TYR A 526 -10.16 -17.30 -4.58
C TYR A 526 -11.08 -16.09 -4.60
N GLN A 527 -11.57 -15.69 -3.44
CA GLN A 527 -12.43 -14.53 -3.28
C GLN A 527 -11.65 -13.40 -2.62
N SER A 528 -11.56 -12.26 -3.28
CA SER A 528 -11.00 -11.02 -2.73
C SER A 528 -12.11 -10.01 -2.51
N TYR A 529 -12.03 -9.28 -1.42
CA TYR A 529 -12.96 -8.19 -1.10
C TYR A 529 -12.23 -6.85 -1.17
N ASP A 530 -12.73 -5.94 -1.98
CA ASP A 530 -12.25 -4.56 -2.00
C ASP A 530 -13.08 -3.71 -1.05
N PHE A 531 -12.42 -3.23 -0.01
CA PHE A 531 -13.03 -2.37 1.01
C PHE A 531 -13.50 -1.01 0.46
N TYR A 532 -12.87 -0.51 -0.59
CA TYR A 532 -13.16 0.81 -1.15
C TYR A 532 -14.35 0.81 -2.12
N SER A 533 -14.45 -0.22 -2.96
CA SER A 533 -15.59 -0.37 -3.87
C SER A 533 -16.74 -1.14 -3.26
N ASN A 534 -16.54 -1.81 -2.11
CA ASN A 534 -17.47 -2.74 -1.48
C ASN A 534 -17.83 -3.93 -2.39
N ASP A 535 -16.91 -4.30 -3.29
CA ASP A 535 -17.08 -5.35 -4.27
C ASP A 535 -16.26 -6.59 -3.95
N TYR A 536 -16.77 -7.75 -4.37
CA TYR A 536 -16.06 -9.00 -4.30
C TYR A 536 -15.58 -9.41 -5.69
N PHE A 537 -14.33 -9.81 -5.78
CA PHE A 537 -13.74 -10.35 -6.99
C PHE A 537 -13.46 -11.84 -6.81
N VAL A 538 -13.76 -12.60 -7.85
CA VAL A 538 -13.53 -14.05 -7.85
C VAL A 538 -12.51 -14.39 -8.93
N TYR A 539 -11.43 -15.01 -8.51
CA TYR A 539 -10.40 -15.55 -9.39
C TYR A 539 -10.50 -17.08 -9.43
N LEU A 540 -10.34 -17.64 -10.59
CA LEU A 540 -10.34 -19.08 -10.81
C LEU A 540 -8.91 -19.59 -10.89
N TYR A 541 -8.62 -20.63 -10.15
CA TYR A 541 -7.30 -21.23 -10.07
C TYR A 541 -7.35 -22.73 -10.30
N LYS A 542 -6.21 -23.26 -10.69
CA LYS A 542 -5.95 -24.69 -10.75
C LYS A 542 -4.58 -25.03 -10.17
N MET A 543 -4.42 -26.25 -9.72
CA MET A 543 -3.15 -26.83 -9.31
C MET A 543 -3.15 -28.35 -9.56
N PRO A 544 -1.99 -28.98 -9.81
CA PRO A 544 -1.89 -30.43 -9.82
C PRO A 544 -2.34 -31.03 -8.49
N MET A 545 -3.02 -32.16 -8.51
CA MET A 545 -3.39 -32.86 -7.28
C MET A 545 -2.18 -33.30 -6.47
N SER A 546 -1.06 -33.63 -7.12
CA SER A 546 0.22 -33.91 -6.45
C SER A 546 0.67 -32.71 -5.61
N SER A 547 0.55 -31.51 -6.15
CA SER A 547 0.97 -30.28 -5.49
C SER A 547 0.10 -29.91 -4.28
N LEU A 548 -1.17 -30.28 -4.29
CA LEU A 548 -2.03 -30.17 -3.11
C LEU A 548 -1.63 -31.18 -2.03
N LEU A 549 -1.29 -32.41 -2.44
CA LEU A 549 -0.97 -33.52 -1.53
C LEU A 549 0.41 -33.39 -0.89
N ASP A 550 1.40 -32.89 -1.59
CA ASP A 550 2.77 -32.67 -1.09
C ASP A 550 3.01 -31.30 -0.47
N GLY A 551 2.02 -30.39 -0.58
CA GLY A 551 2.10 -29.04 -0.04
C GLY A 551 2.96 -28.07 -0.86
N SER A 552 3.43 -28.45 -2.05
CA SER A 552 4.28 -27.59 -2.91
C SER A 552 3.53 -26.37 -3.48
N ASN A 553 2.20 -26.39 -3.47
CA ASN A 553 1.31 -25.27 -3.84
C ASN A 553 1.63 -24.63 -5.21
N GLN A 554 1.86 -25.45 -6.24
CA GLN A 554 2.08 -24.96 -7.61
C GLN A 554 0.77 -24.48 -8.22
N ILE A 555 0.40 -23.26 -7.89
CA ILE A 555 -0.88 -22.65 -8.26
C ILE A 555 -0.75 -21.95 -9.63
N THR A 556 -1.73 -22.18 -10.50
CA THR A 556 -1.85 -21.46 -11.77
C THR A 556 -3.18 -20.71 -11.80
N CYS A 557 -3.15 -19.42 -12.09
CA CYS A 557 -4.36 -18.64 -12.31
C CYS A 557 -4.96 -18.95 -13.70
N ILE A 558 -6.27 -19.16 -13.70
CA ILE A 558 -7.05 -19.27 -14.95
C ILE A 558 -7.54 -17.88 -15.36
N GLY A 559 -7.91 -17.03 -14.39
CA GLY A 559 -8.38 -15.67 -14.63
C GLY A 559 -9.61 -15.31 -13.81
N SER A 560 -10.11 -14.10 -14.02
CA SER A 560 -11.33 -13.58 -13.39
C SER A 560 -12.35 -13.25 -14.47
N PRO A 561 -13.39 -14.08 -14.66
CA PRO A 561 -14.48 -13.73 -15.59
C PRO A 561 -15.30 -12.55 -15.07
N ASP A 562 -15.72 -11.65 -15.98
CA ASP A 562 -16.56 -10.51 -15.64
C ASP A 562 -17.93 -10.94 -15.09
N GLY A 563 -18.48 -10.17 -14.15
CA GLY A 563 -19.83 -10.39 -13.61
C GLY A 563 -19.92 -11.53 -12.60
N ILE A 564 -18.81 -11.93 -11.98
CA ILE A 564 -18.80 -12.83 -10.84
C ILE A 564 -18.78 -12.02 -9.55
N ASP A 565 -19.80 -12.23 -8.70
CA ASP A 565 -19.79 -11.85 -7.31
C ASP A 565 -19.60 -13.08 -6.41
N TYR A 566 -19.40 -12.87 -5.11
CA TYR A 566 -19.21 -13.96 -4.13
C TYR A 566 -20.40 -14.92 -3.99
N ARG A 567 -21.58 -14.52 -4.48
CA ARG A 567 -22.83 -15.32 -4.48
C ARG A 567 -22.98 -16.14 -5.74
N THR A 568 -22.24 -15.81 -6.78
CA THR A 568 -22.35 -16.46 -8.09
C THR A 568 -21.80 -17.87 -7.99
N LYS A 569 -22.64 -18.88 -8.32
CA LYS A 569 -22.17 -20.25 -8.49
C LYS A 569 -21.41 -20.35 -9.81
N VAL A 570 -20.12 -20.65 -9.70
CA VAL A 570 -19.24 -20.83 -10.84
C VAL A 570 -19.09 -22.32 -11.11
N ASN A 571 -19.29 -22.74 -12.36
CA ASN A 571 -18.85 -24.05 -12.82
C ASN A 571 -17.83 -23.83 -13.94
N LEU A 572 -16.64 -24.35 -13.72
CA LEU A 572 -15.55 -24.30 -14.68
C LEU A 572 -15.44 -25.62 -15.42
N TYR A 573 -15.29 -25.52 -16.73
CA TYR A 573 -15.03 -26.64 -17.63
C TYR A 573 -13.78 -26.36 -18.44
N GLU A 574 -13.13 -27.42 -18.88
CA GLU A 574 -11.92 -27.33 -19.68
C GLU A 574 -12.07 -28.12 -20.98
N THR A 575 -11.76 -27.50 -22.09
CA THR A 575 -11.58 -28.15 -23.39
C THR A 575 -10.10 -28.15 -23.75
N ASP A 576 -9.75 -28.73 -24.88
CA ASP A 576 -8.35 -28.74 -25.35
C ASP A 576 -7.81 -27.33 -25.58
N THR A 577 -8.65 -26.38 -25.95
CA THR A 577 -8.26 -25.04 -26.36
C THR A 577 -8.73 -23.93 -25.46
N HIS A 578 -9.75 -24.16 -24.62
CA HIS A 578 -10.35 -23.10 -23.80
C HIS A 578 -10.71 -23.55 -22.40
N TYR A 579 -10.72 -22.59 -21.50
CA TYR A 579 -11.45 -22.63 -20.25
C TYR A 579 -12.85 -22.07 -20.46
N LEU A 580 -13.86 -22.72 -19.92
CA LEU A 580 -15.25 -22.34 -20.04
C LEU A 580 -15.85 -22.17 -18.64
N VAL A 581 -16.55 -21.08 -18.41
CA VAL A 581 -17.31 -20.86 -17.18
C VAL A 581 -18.78 -20.63 -17.49
N THR A 582 -19.64 -21.19 -16.64
CA THR A 582 -21.06 -20.88 -16.67
C THR A 582 -21.39 -19.97 -15.49
N LEU A 583 -21.96 -18.81 -15.81
CA LEU A 583 -22.25 -17.74 -14.87
C LEU A 583 -23.63 -17.18 -15.17
N ASN A 584 -24.55 -17.23 -14.21
CA ASN A 584 -25.85 -16.57 -14.32
C ASN A 584 -26.53 -16.73 -15.69
N GLY A 585 -26.53 -17.95 -16.23
CA GLY A 585 -27.11 -18.25 -17.52
C GLY A 585 -26.25 -17.88 -18.74
N THR A 586 -25.00 -17.54 -18.58
CA THR A 586 -24.06 -17.23 -19.66
C THR A 586 -22.92 -18.24 -19.68
N VAL A 587 -22.49 -18.66 -20.87
CA VAL A 587 -21.24 -19.39 -21.08
C VAL A 587 -20.20 -18.39 -21.55
N LYS A 588 -19.11 -18.26 -20.78
CA LYS A 588 -17.93 -17.46 -21.15
C LYS A 588 -16.75 -18.38 -21.41
N ALA A 589 -15.92 -18.02 -22.36
CA ALA A 589 -14.74 -18.77 -22.76
C ALA A 589 -13.48 -17.89 -22.70
N MET A 590 -12.37 -18.49 -22.33
CA MET A 590 -11.05 -17.88 -22.41
C MET A 590 -10.09 -18.87 -23.06
N LYS A 591 -9.33 -18.44 -24.05
CA LYS A 591 -8.31 -19.26 -24.71
C LYS A 591 -7.19 -19.60 -23.70
N LYS A 592 -6.78 -20.89 -23.72
CA LYS A 592 -5.68 -21.36 -22.89
C LYS A 592 -4.32 -20.74 -23.23
#